data_13562c05323ef67e460c10fd8b4acec2
#
_entry.id   13562c05323ef67e460c10fd8b4acec2
#
_cell.length_a   1.000
_cell.length_b   1.000
_cell.length_c   1.000
_cell.angle_alpha   90.00
_cell.angle_beta   90.00
_cell.angle_gamma   90.00
#
_symmetry.space_group_name_H-M   'P 1'
#
loop_
_entity.id
_entity.type
_entity.pdbx_description
1 polymer ?
#
loop_
_entity_poly.entity_id
_entity_poly.type
_entity_poly.pdbx_seq_one_letter_code
_entity_poly.pdbx_strand_id
1 'polypeptide(L)'
;MKLRPTSTQAQTSVNLAFDIETDGIDSSCIHCIVTQDLDTGQVMEYNDQTLNNSVVNGVCALNDATNLVSHNGIMFDIPEIKKHYPFFENKTWDTLILSRFFHPDMLELDLRRKWAMMPARLYGSHSLEAYGYRLRCFKDNFGKTTDWQDW
;
A
#
# COMPACT_ATOMS: atom_id res chain seq x y z
N MET A 1 48.38 14.97 -15.04
CA MET A 1 47.56 13.87 -14.53
C MET A 1 46.10 14.33 -14.54
N LYS A 2 45.29 13.90 -15.53
CA LYS A 2 43.89 14.32 -15.67
C LYS A 2 43.03 13.30 -14.88
N LEU A 3 42.41 13.74 -13.81
CA LEU A 3 41.41 12.98 -13.09
C LEU A 3 40.19 12.80 -14.01
N ARG A 4 39.82 11.55 -14.29
CA ARG A 4 38.56 11.23 -14.97
C ARG A 4 37.41 11.54 -13.99
N PRO A 5 36.30 12.11 -14.46
CA PRO A 5 35.12 12.23 -13.62
C PRO A 5 34.58 10.81 -13.36
N THR A 6 34.42 10.47 -12.09
CA THR A 6 33.67 9.31 -11.64
C THR A 6 32.25 9.43 -12.17
N SER A 7 31.83 8.49 -12.99
CA SER A 7 30.44 8.37 -13.43
C SER A 7 29.58 8.16 -12.20
N THR A 8 28.83 9.17 -11.82
CA THR A 8 27.72 9.02 -10.87
C THR A 8 26.71 8.10 -11.55
N GLN A 9 26.68 6.84 -11.16
CA GLN A 9 25.56 5.96 -11.52
C GLN A 9 24.31 6.65 -11.03
N ALA A 10 23.38 6.95 -11.92
CA ALA A 10 22.06 7.42 -11.57
C ALA A 10 21.44 6.31 -10.70
N GLN A 11 21.24 6.60 -9.42
CA GLN A 11 20.55 5.72 -8.51
C GLN A 11 19.11 5.63 -9.04
N THR A 12 18.72 4.48 -9.58
CA THR A 12 17.34 4.25 -10.03
C THR A 12 16.44 4.40 -8.82
N SER A 13 15.53 5.38 -8.86
CA SER A 13 14.53 5.53 -7.82
C SER A 13 13.60 4.33 -7.83
N VAL A 14 13.37 3.72 -6.68
CA VAL A 14 12.41 2.62 -6.50
C VAL A 14 11.17 3.19 -5.84
N ASN A 15 10.04 3.15 -6.55
CA ASN A 15 8.76 3.69 -6.10
C ASN A 15 7.79 2.53 -5.90
N LEU A 16 7.44 2.21 -4.65
CA LEU A 16 6.59 1.07 -4.31
C LEU A 16 5.24 1.53 -3.75
N ALA A 17 4.15 1.00 -4.30
CA ALA A 17 2.90 0.87 -3.56
C ALA A 17 2.95 -0.40 -2.73
N PHE A 18 2.38 -0.38 -1.51
CA PHE A 18 2.38 -1.55 -0.65
C PHE A 18 1.13 -1.63 0.23
N ASP A 19 0.86 -2.84 0.68
CA ASP A 19 -0.18 -3.20 1.65
C ASP A 19 0.34 -4.34 2.51
N ILE A 20 -0.17 -4.48 3.76
CA ILE A 20 0.18 -5.59 4.65
C ILE A 20 -1.08 -6.31 5.09
N GLU A 21 -0.96 -7.61 5.35
CA GLU A 21 -2.01 -8.40 5.98
C GLU A 21 -1.53 -8.93 7.34
N THR A 22 -2.39 -8.80 8.34
CA THR A 22 -2.10 -9.15 9.73
C THR A 22 -3.21 -10.02 10.31
N ASP A 23 -2.98 -10.63 11.47
CA ASP A 23 -3.97 -11.41 12.20
C ASP A 23 -5.01 -10.56 12.96
N GLY A 24 -4.96 -9.24 12.83
CA GLY A 24 -5.93 -8.33 13.44
C GLY A 24 -5.42 -6.90 13.58
N ILE A 25 -6.24 -6.03 14.19
CA ILE A 25 -5.89 -4.62 14.40
C ILE A 25 -4.74 -4.47 15.43
N ASP A 26 -4.74 -5.28 16.48
CA ASP A 26 -3.62 -5.41 17.42
C ASP A 26 -2.89 -6.72 17.12
N SER A 27 -2.12 -6.68 16.03
CA SER A 27 -1.57 -7.88 15.45
C SER A 27 -0.49 -8.55 16.31
N SER A 28 -0.45 -9.88 16.27
CA SER A 28 0.66 -10.65 16.80
C SER A 28 1.75 -10.91 15.74
N CYS A 29 1.39 -10.83 14.45
CA CYS A 29 2.33 -11.00 13.33
C CYS A 29 1.81 -10.32 12.08
N ILE A 30 2.75 -10.08 11.14
CA ILE A 30 2.45 -9.72 9.75
C ILE A 30 2.52 -11.01 8.93
N HIS A 31 1.41 -11.40 8.29
CA HIS A 31 1.33 -12.60 7.48
C HIS A 31 1.97 -12.42 6.11
N CYS A 32 1.69 -11.30 5.48
CA CYS A 32 2.33 -10.97 4.21
C CYS A 32 2.46 -9.46 4.00
N ILE A 33 3.39 -9.11 3.10
CA ILE A 33 3.55 -7.79 2.52
C ILE A 33 3.44 -7.95 1.01
N VAL A 34 2.59 -7.16 0.39
CA VAL A 34 2.52 -7.08 -1.07
C VAL A 34 3.05 -5.73 -1.52
N THR A 35 3.91 -5.72 -2.51
CA THR A 35 4.44 -4.50 -3.10
C THR A 35 4.18 -4.49 -4.61
N GLN A 36 3.94 -3.30 -5.15
CA GLN A 36 3.92 -3.06 -6.58
C GLN A 36 4.89 -1.94 -6.91
N ASP A 37 5.85 -2.23 -7.78
CA ASP A 37 6.71 -1.21 -8.37
C ASP A 37 5.88 -0.33 -9.30
N LEU A 38 5.82 0.97 -9.03
CA LEU A 38 4.97 1.92 -9.74
C LEU A 38 5.51 2.29 -11.12
N ASP A 39 6.79 2.04 -11.38
CA ASP A 39 7.43 2.35 -12.66
C ASP A 39 7.32 1.16 -13.62
N THR A 40 7.45 -0.06 -13.12
CA THR A 40 7.45 -1.28 -13.93
C THR A 40 6.14 -2.05 -13.88
N GLY A 41 5.33 -1.83 -12.85
CA GLY A 41 4.10 -2.60 -12.57
C GLY A 41 4.38 -3.98 -11.97
N GLN A 42 5.63 -4.34 -11.68
CA GLN A 42 5.97 -5.63 -11.09
C GLN A 42 5.38 -5.73 -9.68
N VAL A 43 4.71 -6.86 -9.42
CA VAL A 43 4.17 -7.19 -8.10
C VAL A 43 5.06 -8.22 -7.44
N MET A 44 5.37 -8.00 -6.16
CA MET A 44 6.08 -8.94 -5.30
C MET A 44 5.28 -9.21 -4.05
N GLU A 45 5.26 -10.46 -3.64
CA GLU A 45 4.63 -10.93 -2.41
C GLU A 45 5.71 -11.47 -1.48
N TYR A 46 5.65 -11.09 -0.21
CA TYR A 46 6.57 -11.50 0.85
C TYR A 46 5.77 -12.16 1.96
N ASN A 47 6.05 -13.45 2.21
CA ASN A 47 5.44 -14.21 3.28
C ASN A 47 6.45 -15.24 3.82
N ASP A 48 6.26 -15.71 5.04
CA ASP A 48 7.23 -16.66 5.67
C ASP A 48 7.03 -18.11 5.21
N GLN A 49 6.11 -18.37 4.29
CA GLN A 49 5.92 -19.69 3.69
C GLN A 49 6.92 -19.95 2.55
N THR A 50 7.57 -18.92 2.03
CA THR A 50 8.57 -19.01 0.97
C THR A 50 9.96 -18.62 1.46
N LEU A 51 10.96 -19.49 1.24
CA LEU A 51 12.33 -19.26 1.71
C LEU A 51 13.01 -18.00 1.15
N ASN A 52 12.60 -17.53 -0.03
CA ASN A 52 13.28 -16.45 -0.72
C ASN A 52 12.58 -15.08 -0.56
N ASN A 53 11.32 -15.06 -0.14
CA ASN A 53 10.52 -13.85 -0.04
C ASN A 53 9.87 -13.75 1.35
N SER A 54 10.66 -13.81 2.41
CA SER A 54 10.17 -13.67 3.77
C SER A 54 9.61 -12.26 4.04
N VAL A 55 8.76 -12.13 5.06
CA VAL A 55 8.24 -10.83 5.51
C VAL A 55 9.37 -9.86 5.83
N VAL A 56 10.47 -10.34 6.44
CA VAL A 56 11.67 -9.52 6.70
C VAL A 56 12.26 -8.94 5.40
N ASN A 57 12.33 -9.75 4.33
CA ASN A 57 12.80 -9.26 3.03
C ASN A 57 11.88 -8.18 2.47
N GLY A 58 10.56 -8.33 2.66
CA GLY A 58 9.59 -7.31 2.31
C GLY A 58 9.83 -5.99 3.06
N VAL A 59 10.03 -6.06 4.39
CA VAL A 59 10.35 -4.88 5.21
C VAL A 59 11.66 -4.21 4.75
N CYS A 60 12.68 -5.01 4.42
CA CYS A 60 13.92 -4.46 3.86
C CYS A 60 13.67 -3.75 2.52
N ALA A 61 12.91 -4.37 1.62
CA ALA A 61 12.55 -3.75 0.33
C ALA A 61 11.79 -2.44 0.50
N LEU A 62 10.85 -2.38 1.46
CA LEU A 62 10.15 -1.15 1.81
C LEU A 62 11.09 -0.10 2.38
N ASN A 63 12.06 -0.51 3.22
CA ASN A 63 13.00 0.43 3.84
C ASN A 63 13.99 1.03 2.82
N ASP A 64 14.34 0.27 1.79
CA ASP A 64 15.27 0.67 0.73
C ASP A 64 14.58 1.46 -0.40
N ALA A 65 13.23 1.50 -0.43
CA ALA A 65 12.49 2.21 -1.44
C ALA A 65 12.72 3.73 -1.34
N THR A 66 12.79 4.40 -2.49
CA THR A 66 12.91 5.86 -2.58
C THR A 66 11.62 6.54 -2.14
N ASN A 67 10.49 6.01 -2.60
CA ASN A 67 9.17 6.47 -2.22
C ASN A 67 8.27 5.26 -1.93
N LEU A 68 7.49 5.39 -0.86
CA LEU A 68 6.43 4.44 -0.52
C LEU A 68 5.06 5.10 -0.68
N VAL A 69 4.10 4.33 -1.16
CA VAL A 69 2.69 4.72 -1.27
C VAL A 69 1.83 3.64 -0.62
N SER A 70 0.92 4.05 0.24
CA SER A 70 -0.06 3.15 0.88
C SER A 70 -1.41 3.83 1.01
N HIS A 71 -2.44 3.11 1.43
CA HIS A 71 -3.75 3.66 1.70
C HIS A 71 -4.12 3.48 3.17
N ASN A 72 -4.16 4.56 3.94
CA ASN A 72 -4.29 4.57 5.40
C ASN A 72 -3.06 4.00 6.14
N GLY A 73 -1.92 3.90 5.44
CA GLY A 73 -0.72 3.26 5.97
C GLY A 73 -0.08 4.02 7.12
N ILE A 74 -0.24 5.34 7.21
CA ILE A 74 0.27 6.12 8.34
C ILE A 74 -0.42 5.71 9.66
N MET A 75 -1.70 5.34 9.59
CA MET A 75 -2.47 4.97 10.78
C MET A 75 -2.43 3.48 11.08
N PHE A 76 -2.12 2.61 10.10
CA PHE A 76 -2.12 1.17 10.28
C PHE A 76 -0.81 0.50 9.87
N ASP A 77 -0.48 0.44 8.58
CA ASP A 77 0.65 -0.36 8.07
C ASP A 77 1.98 0.03 8.70
N ILE A 78 2.28 1.33 8.76
CA ILE A 78 3.56 1.82 9.30
C ILE A 78 3.70 1.52 10.80
N PRO A 79 2.71 1.80 11.66
CA PRO A 79 2.75 1.40 13.06
C PRO A 79 2.94 -0.09 13.26
N GLU A 80 2.21 -0.93 12.51
CA GLU A 80 2.32 -2.38 12.63
C GLU A 80 3.69 -2.90 12.15
N ILE A 81 4.22 -2.39 11.04
CA ILE A 81 5.59 -2.73 10.62
C ILE A 81 6.59 -2.35 11.71
N LYS A 82 6.52 -1.15 12.27
CA LYS A 82 7.45 -0.70 13.31
C LYS A 82 7.34 -1.47 14.62
N LYS A 83 6.15 -1.95 14.96
CA LYS A 83 5.89 -2.79 16.13
C LYS A 83 6.67 -4.10 16.04
N HIS A 84 6.64 -4.75 14.88
CA HIS A 84 7.28 -6.04 14.64
C HIS A 84 8.74 -5.91 14.16
N TYR A 85 9.05 -4.83 13.44
CA TYR A 85 10.35 -4.56 12.83
C TYR A 85 10.84 -3.15 13.18
N PRO A 86 11.37 -2.93 14.41
CA PRO A 86 11.75 -1.60 14.90
C PRO A 86 12.84 -0.89 14.07
N PHE A 87 13.56 -1.62 13.21
CA PHE A 87 14.55 -1.05 12.30
C PHE A 87 13.95 -0.34 11.09
N PHE A 88 12.63 -0.45 10.86
CA PHE A 88 11.97 0.22 9.76
C PHE A 88 11.87 1.73 10.00
N GLU A 89 12.41 2.53 9.10
CA GLU A 89 12.49 3.99 9.26
C GLU A 89 11.81 4.77 8.12
N ASN A 90 11.47 4.12 7.01
CA ASN A 90 10.94 4.80 5.85
C ASN A 90 9.55 5.41 6.12
N LYS A 91 9.13 6.31 5.21
CA LYS A 91 7.88 7.06 5.28
C LYS A 91 7.04 6.76 4.05
N THR A 92 5.73 6.85 4.19
CA THR A 92 4.80 6.64 3.08
C THR A 92 4.03 7.89 2.70
N TRP A 93 3.70 8.01 1.42
CA TRP A 93 2.62 8.85 0.93
C TRP A 93 1.30 8.14 1.17
N ASP A 94 0.45 8.70 2.00
CA ASP A 94 -0.84 8.10 2.35
C ASP A 94 -1.94 8.62 1.44
N THR A 95 -2.44 7.73 0.57
CA THR A 95 -3.46 8.10 -0.43
C THR A 95 -4.82 8.42 0.19
N LEU A 96 -5.13 7.92 1.40
CA LEU A 96 -6.34 8.30 2.12
C LEU A 96 -6.27 9.78 2.56
N ILE A 97 -5.13 10.19 3.12
CA ILE A 97 -4.91 11.58 3.55
C ILE A 97 -4.90 12.50 2.33
N LEU A 98 -4.14 12.14 1.28
CA LEU A 98 -4.08 12.91 0.04
C LEU A 98 -5.45 13.07 -0.59
N SER A 99 -6.23 11.98 -0.63
CA SER A 99 -7.58 12.00 -1.17
C SER A 99 -8.49 12.97 -0.41
N ARG A 100 -8.46 12.95 0.92
CA ARG A 100 -9.22 13.88 1.75
C ARG A 100 -8.80 15.34 1.55
N PHE A 101 -7.51 15.56 1.36
CA PHE A 101 -6.95 16.88 1.13
C PHE A 101 -7.33 17.47 -0.24
N PHE A 102 -7.20 16.68 -1.30
CA PHE A 102 -7.45 17.14 -2.65
C PHE A 102 -8.93 17.10 -3.05
N HIS A 103 -9.74 16.29 -2.40
CA HIS A 103 -11.15 16.08 -2.71
C HIS A 103 -12.06 16.23 -1.47
N PRO A 104 -12.04 17.39 -0.78
CA PRO A 104 -12.87 17.59 0.41
C PRO A 104 -14.38 17.61 0.06
N ASP A 105 -14.72 17.84 -1.20
CA ASP A 105 -16.08 17.89 -1.76
C ASP A 105 -16.55 16.54 -2.34
N MET A 106 -15.91 15.43 -1.96
CA MET A 106 -16.18 14.10 -2.54
C MET A 106 -17.66 13.70 -2.49
N LEU A 107 -18.36 14.04 -1.40
CA LEU A 107 -19.80 13.76 -1.29
C LEU A 107 -20.61 14.48 -2.36
N GLU A 108 -20.32 15.76 -2.60
CA GLU A 108 -21.00 16.55 -3.63
C GLU A 108 -20.72 16.02 -5.03
N LEU A 109 -19.47 15.59 -5.26
CA LEU A 109 -19.06 14.98 -6.53
C LEU A 109 -19.85 13.69 -6.79
N ASP A 110 -19.97 12.82 -5.80
CA ASP A 110 -20.70 11.56 -5.91
C ASP A 110 -22.20 11.80 -6.12
N LEU A 111 -22.80 12.73 -5.39
CA LEU A 111 -24.22 13.09 -5.55
C LEU A 111 -24.53 13.66 -6.95
N ARG A 112 -23.62 14.44 -7.51
CA ARG A 112 -23.74 14.96 -8.88
C ARG A 112 -23.62 13.87 -9.93
N ARG A 113 -22.68 12.92 -9.75
CA ARG A 113 -22.40 11.85 -10.71
C ARG A 113 -23.42 10.72 -10.67
N LYS A 114 -24.10 10.51 -9.55
CA LYS A 114 -25.13 9.48 -9.36
C LYS A 114 -24.66 8.10 -9.86
N TRP A 115 -23.62 7.57 -9.23
CA TRP A 115 -23.04 6.29 -9.60
C TRP A 115 -24.05 5.15 -9.55
N ALA A 116 -24.37 4.54 -10.69
CA ALA A 116 -25.42 3.52 -10.81
C ALA A 116 -25.19 2.27 -9.97
N MET A 117 -23.92 1.90 -9.74
CA MET A 117 -23.53 0.66 -9.05
C MET A 117 -23.03 0.91 -7.62
N MET A 118 -22.73 2.14 -7.24
CA MET A 118 -22.12 2.46 -5.95
C MET A 118 -23.19 2.53 -4.85
N PRO A 119 -23.04 1.76 -3.77
CA PRO A 119 -23.94 1.85 -2.61
C PRO A 119 -23.92 3.26 -1.99
N ALA A 120 -25.08 3.76 -1.59
CA ALA A 120 -25.21 5.11 -1.03
C ALA A 120 -24.32 5.35 0.22
N ARG A 121 -24.05 4.29 1.02
CA ARG A 121 -23.15 4.35 2.18
C ARG A 121 -21.70 4.72 1.84
N LEU A 122 -21.30 4.56 0.57
CA LEU A 122 -19.96 4.86 0.09
C LEU A 122 -19.81 6.26 -0.51
N TYR A 123 -20.92 6.99 -0.67
CA TYR A 123 -20.88 8.36 -1.16
C TYR A 123 -20.12 9.26 -0.17
N GLY A 124 -19.18 10.02 -0.67
CA GLY A 124 -18.25 10.83 0.12
C GLY A 124 -17.15 10.04 0.84
N SER A 125 -17.17 8.72 0.78
CA SER A 125 -16.12 7.89 1.38
C SER A 125 -14.83 7.96 0.55
N HIS A 126 -13.69 8.01 1.24
CA HIS A 126 -12.35 7.94 0.63
C HIS A 126 -11.72 6.54 0.74
N SER A 127 -12.50 5.51 1.07
CA SER A 127 -12.01 4.13 1.15
C SER A 127 -11.67 3.55 -0.22
N LEU A 128 -10.79 2.53 -0.25
CA LEU A 128 -10.49 1.78 -1.48
C LEU A 128 -11.73 1.16 -2.09
N GLU A 129 -12.69 0.68 -1.27
CA GLU A 129 -13.98 0.18 -1.77
C GLU A 129 -14.72 1.26 -2.58
N ALA A 130 -14.81 2.49 -2.06
CA ALA A 130 -15.45 3.59 -2.76
C ALA A 130 -14.71 3.96 -4.05
N TYR A 131 -13.39 3.96 -4.01
CA TYR A 131 -12.57 4.19 -5.21
C TYR A 131 -12.72 3.07 -6.23
N GLY A 132 -12.92 1.82 -5.79
CA GLY A 132 -13.23 0.69 -6.68
C GLY A 132 -14.43 0.99 -7.58
N TYR A 133 -15.50 1.58 -7.03
CA TYR A 133 -16.66 2.00 -7.83
C TYR A 133 -16.36 3.19 -8.74
N ARG A 134 -15.62 4.20 -8.26
CA ARG A 134 -15.29 5.40 -9.05
C ARG A 134 -14.38 5.10 -10.22
N LEU A 135 -13.40 4.21 -10.02
CA LEU A 135 -12.38 3.85 -11.00
C LEU A 135 -12.73 2.58 -11.79
N ARG A 136 -13.82 1.88 -11.43
CA ARG A 136 -14.21 0.58 -11.98
C ARG A 136 -13.11 -0.48 -11.83
N CYS A 137 -12.40 -0.42 -10.74
CA CYS A 137 -11.34 -1.35 -10.35
C CYS A 137 -11.69 -1.92 -8.97
N PHE A 138 -12.29 -3.09 -8.95
CA PHE A 138 -12.81 -3.69 -7.72
C PHE A 138 -11.76 -4.60 -7.09
N LYS A 139 -11.65 -4.53 -5.76
CA LYS A 139 -10.97 -5.58 -4.98
C LYS A 139 -11.79 -6.87 -5.15
N ASP A 140 -11.12 -8.00 -5.32
CA ASP A 140 -11.81 -9.29 -5.35
C ASP A 140 -12.48 -9.61 -4.01
N ASN A 141 -13.23 -10.70 -3.96
CA ASN A 141 -13.95 -11.11 -2.76
C ASN A 141 -13.16 -12.10 -1.89
N PHE A 142 -11.89 -12.36 -2.20
CA PHE A 142 -11.09 -13.37 -1.51
C PHE A 142 -11.11 -13.19 0.01
N GLY A 143 -10.76 -12.02 0.51
CA GLY A 143 -10.77 -11.72 1.94
C GLY A 143 -12.14 -11.71 2.63
N LYS A 144 -13.27 -11.84 1.86
CA LYS A 144 -14.62 -11.98 2.41
C LYS A 144 -15.12 -13.43 2.44
N THR A 145 -14.48 -14.31 1.67
CA THR A 145 -14.91 -15.70 1.45
C THR A 145 -13.94 -16.73 2.03
N THR A 146 -12.74 -16.29 2.41
CA THR A 146 -11.68 -17.15 2.93
C THR A 146 -11.36 -16.75 4.37
N ASP A 147 -11.28 -17.71 5.28
CA ASP A 147 -10.79 -17.47 6.64
C ASP A 147 -9.30 -17.14 6.56
N TRP A 148 -8.85 -16.13 7.31
CA TRP A 148 -7.44 -15.77 7.37
C TRP A 148 -6.54 -16.92 7.85
N GLN A 149 -7.09 -17.90 8.58
CA GLN A 149 -6.38 -19.12 9.01
C GLN A 149 -6.06 -20.07 7.86
N ASP A 150 -6.71 -19.88 6.72
CA ASP A 150 -6.51 -20.68 5.49
C ASP A 150 -5.50 -20.02 4.51
N TRP A 151 -4.85 -18.96 4.96
CA TRP A 151 -3.89 -18.18 4.15
C TRP A 151 -2.46 -18.71 4.27
#